data_b947731136a26cb2bc7cfb9f377bda5e
#
_entry.id   b947731136a26cb2bc7cfb9f377bda5e
#
_cell.length_a   1.000
_cell.length_b   1.000
_cell.length_c   1.000
_cell.angle_alpha   90.00
_cell.angle_beta   90.00
_cell.angle_gamma   90.00
#
_symmetry.space_group_name_H-M   'P 1'
#
loop_
_entity.id
_entity.type
_entity.pdbx_description
1 polymer ?
#
loop_
_entity_poly.entity_id
_entity_poly.type
_entity_poly.pdbx_seq_one_letter_code
_entity_poly.pdbx_strand_id
1 'polypeptide(L)'
;GMREMLGPTSAVMGRGLGDTVALITDGRFSGGSHGFVVGHITPEAHVGGPIALLEDGDEITIDAVGNNISVNLTDDELAARKANWQPYEPRYTRGVLAKYAHHVTSASTGAVTDKF
;
A
#
# COMPACT_ATOMS: atom_id res chain seq x y z
N GLY A 1 6.50 -2.56 -0.56
CA GLY A 1 6.41 -2.63 -1.92
C GLY A 1 5.97 -3.86 -2.63
N MET A 2 6.45 -4.42 -3.51
CA MET A 2 6.01 -5.36 -4.57
C MET A 2 5.53 -6.75 -4.10
N ARG A 3 5.25 -6.94 -2.82
CA ARG A 3 4.74 -8.23 -2.31
C ARG A 3 3.32 -8.49 -2.80
N GLU A 4 3.03 -9.72 -3.24
CA GLU A 4 1.71 -10.13 -3.70
C GLU A 4 0.77 -10.46 -2.54
N MET A 5 -0.47 -9.96 -2.62
CA MET A 5 -1.48 -10.05 -1.55
C MET A 5 -2.39 -11.28 -1.71
N LEU A 6 -1.84 -12.47 -1.94
CA LEU A 6 -2.63 -13.70 -2.09
C LEU A 6 -3.34 -14.11 -0.81
N GLY A 7 -2.65 -14.10 0.32
CA GLY A 7 -3.21 -14.48 1.62
C GLY A 7 -4.39 -13.60 2.04
N PRO A 8 -4.25 -12.26 2.06
CA PRO A 8 -5.34 -11.35 2.41
C PRO A 8 -6.56 -11.47 1.48
N THR A 9 -6.38 -11.53 0.16
CA THR A 9 -7.49 -11.69 -0.79
C THR A 9 -8.21 -13.02 -0.59
N SER A 10 -7.47 -14.11 -0.40
CA SER A 10 -8.05 -15.43 -0.13
C SER A 10 -8.85 -15.44 1.18
N ALA A 11 -8.37 -14.76 2.21
CA ALA A 11 -9.06 -14.67 3.50
C ALA A 11 -10.39 -13.88 3.37
N VAL A 12 -10.42 -12.78 2.64
CA VAL A 12 -11.63 -11.99 2.38
C VAL A 12 -12.65 -12.83 1.61
N MET A 13 -12.23 -13.47 0.52
CA MET A 13 -13.11 -14.31 -0.29
C MET A 13 -13.58 -15.55 0.46
N GLY A 14 -12.70 -16.22 1.20
CA GLY A 14 -13.04 -17.40 1.99
C GLY A 14 -14.05 -17.15 3.11
N ARG A 15 -14.17 -15.90 3.56
CA ARG A 15 -15.19 -15.47 4.53
C ARG A 15 -16.47 -14.94 3.87
N GLY A 16 -16.59 -14.98 2.55
CA GLY A 16 -17.73 -14.45 1.83
C GLY A 16 -17.87 -12.93 1.88
N LEU A 17 -16.77 -12.21 2.09
CA LEU A 17 -16.76 -10.74 2.26
C LEU A 17 -16.39 -9.99 0.98
N GLY A 18 -16.26 -10.67 -0.16
CA GLY A 18 -15.81 -10.07 -1.42
C GLY A 18 -16.68 -8.94 -1.94
N ASP A 19 -17.97 -8.94 -1.62
CA ASP A 19 -18.94 -7.90 -2.04
C ASP A 19 -19.06 -6.75 -1.03
N THR A 20 -18.49 -6.88 0.16
CA THR A 20 -18.67 -5.92 1.25
C THR A 20 -17.38 -5.34 1.80
N VAL A 21 -16.24 -5.90 1.43
CA VAL A 21 -14.91 -5.47 1.90
C VAL A 21 -14.01 -5.19 0.71
N ALA A 22 -13.51 -3.97 0.61
CA ALA A 22 -12.43 -3.61 -0.31
C ALA A 22 -11.07 -3.90 0.33
N LEU A 23 -10.07 -4.18 -0.50
CA LEU A 23 -8.68 -4.35 -0.05
C LEU A 23 -7.77 -3.41 -0.84
N ILE A 24 -7.06 -2.54 -0.14
CA ILE A 24 -6.07 -1.63 -0.71
C ILE A 24 -4.68 -1.98 -0.21
N THR A 25 -3.67 -1.81 -1.05
CA THR A 25 -2.27 -2.11 -0.69
C THR A 25 -1.28 -1.32 -1.53
N ASP A 26 -0.13 -1.05 -0.97
CA ASP A 26 1.05 -0.58 -1.71
C ASP A 26 1.86 -1.74 -2.33
N GLY A 27 1.44 -2.99 -2.07
CA GLY A 27 1.91 -4.18 -2.75
C GLY A 27 1.16 -4.40 -4.07
N ARG A 28 1.03 -5.66 -4.49
CA ARG A 28 0.40 -6.03 -5.76
C ARG A 28 -0.61 -7.16 -5.61
N PHE A 29 -1.47 -7.30 -6.60
CA PHE A 29 -2.39 -8.42 -6.76
C PHE A 29 -2.07 -9.24 -8.00
N SER A 30 -2.43 -10.53 -7.99
CA SER A 30 -2.39 -11.36 -9.20
C SER A 30 -3.59 -11.08 -10.11
N GLY A 31 -3.48 -11.46 -11.38
CA GLY A 31 -4.59 -11.33 -12.34
C GLY A 31 -5.82 -12.20 -12.01
N GLY A 32 -5.68 -13.20 -11.13
CA GLY A 32 -6.79 -14.03 -10.65
C GLY A 32 -7.49 -13.50 -9.40
N SER A 33 -7.11 -12.30 -8.90
CA SER A 33 -7.74 -11.71 -7.72
C SER A 33 -9.19 -11.34 -7.99
N HIS A 34 -10.06 -11.62 -7.04
CA HIS A 34 -11.48 -11.25 -7.05
C HIS A 34 -11.79 -10.23 -5.95
N GLY A 35 -12.92 -9.53 -6.13
CA GLY A 35 -13.37 -8.50 -5.21
C GLY A 35 -12.90 -7.10 -5.62
N PHE A 36 -13.19 -6.11 -4.76
CA PHE A 36 -12.80 -4.72 -5.01
C PHE A 36 -11.42 -4.47 -4.43
N VAL A 37 -10.40 -4.55 -5.28
CA VAL A 37 -8.98 -4.46 -4.88
C VAL A 37 -8.26 -3.33 -5.60
N VAL A 38 -7.42 -2.58 -4.88
CA VAL A 38 -6.55 -1.52 -5.45
C VAL A 38 -5.14 -1.75 -4.97
N GLY A 39 -4.25 -2.07 -5.91
CA GLY A 39 -2.83 -2.29 -5.66
C GLY A 39 -1.96 -1.11 -6.08
N HIS A 40 -0.66 -1.25 -5.84
CA HIS A 40 0.37 -0.27 -6.21
C HIS A 40 0.10 1.15 -5.73
N ILE A 41 -0.49 1.29 -4.52
CA ILE A 41 -0.69 2.62 -3.92
C ILE A 41 0.68 3.23 -3.62
N THR A 42 0.89 4.43 -4.15
CA THR A 42 2.16 5.16 -4.02
C THR A 42 1.92 6.61 -3.61
N PRO A 43 2.85 7.24 -2.86
CA PRO A 43 4.06 6.65 -2.26
C PRO A 43 3.74 5.53 -1.27
N GLU A 44 4.62 4.51 -1.22
CA GLU A 44 4.43 3.33 -0.38
C GLU A 44 4.54 3.65 1.12
N ALA A 45 3.97 2.79 1.96
CA ALA A 45 4.04 2.91 3.41
C ALA A 45 5.49 2.92 3.93
N HIS A 46 6.38 2.16 3.29
CA HIS A 46 7.78 2.08 3.68
C HIS A 46 8.51 3.43 3.67
N VAL A 47 8.13 4.33 2.78
CA VAL A 47 8.67 5.69 2.70
C VAL A 47 7.74 6.73 3.35
N GLY A 48 6.77 6.28 4.11
CA GLY A 48 5.81 7.14 4.81
C GLY A 48 4.83 7.83 3.89
N GLY A 49 4.39 7.15 2.84
CA GLY A 49 3.28 7.60 2.00
C GLY A 49 1.96 7.62 2.77
N PRO A 50 0.89 8.21 2.23
CA PRO A 50 -0.39 8.37 2.94
C PRO A 50 -0.96 7.07 3.50
N ILE A 51 -0.75 5.94 2.82
CA ILE A 51 -1.21 4.63 3.30
C ILE A 51 -0.57 4.21 4.64
N ALA A 52 0.62 4.73 4.97
CA ALA A 52 1.25 4.51 6.27
C ALA A 52 0.64 5.32 7.41
N LEU A 53 -0.17 6.31 7.07
CA LEU A 53 -0.74 7.28 8.01
C LEU A 53 -2.20 6.98 8.33
N LEU A 54 -2.78 5.96 7.71
CA LEU A 54 -4.17 5.56 7.93
C LEU A 54 -4.33 4.91 9.31
N GLU A 55 -5.44 5.21 9.96
CA GLU A 55 -5.82 4.67 11.25
C GLU A 55 -7.21 4.01 11.15
N ASP A 56 -7.49 3.12 12.09
CA ASP A 56 -8.80 2.50 12.18
C ASP A 56 -9.89 3.55 12.35
N GLY A 57 -10.91 3.49 11.51
CA GLY A 57 -12.02 4.45 11.48
C GLY A 57 -11.88 5.54 10.42
N ASP A 58 -10.75 5.64 9.73
CA ASP A 58 -10.62 6.56 8.61
C ASP A 58 -11.54 6.15 7.45
N GLU A 59 -12.22 7.13 6.89
CA GLU A 59 -13.11 6.92 5.74
C GLU A 59 -12.34 7.06 4.43
N ILE A 60 -12.38 6.01 3.62
CA ILE A 60 -11.70 5.95 2.32
C ILE A 60 -12.74 5.82 1.22
N THR A 61 -12.64 6.66 0.20
CA THR A 61 -13.46 6.59 -1.00
C THR A 61 -12.65 6.03 -2.16
N ILE A 62 -13.18 4.99 -2.82
CA ILE A 62 -12.62 4.42 -4.04
C ILE A 62 -13.64 4.61 -5.15
N ASP A 63 -13.35 5.50 -6.09
CA ASP A 63 -14.17 5.77 -7.27
C ASP A 63 -13.52 5.15 -8.50
N ALA A 64 -13.98 3.96 -8.87
CA ALA A 64 -13.47 3.22 -10.02
C ALA A 64 -13.88 3.85 -11.37
N VAL A 65 -14.95 4.61 -11.40
CA VAL A 65 -15.40 5.32 -12.61
C VAL A 65 -14.58 6.58 -12.83
N GLY A 66 -14.38 7.35 -11.78
CA GLY A 66 -13.57 8.57 -11.79
C GLY A 66 -12.07 8.30 -11.68
N ASN A 67 -11.63 7.04 -11.53
CA ASN A 67 -10.23 6.66 -11.32
C ASN A 67 -9.59 7.43 -10.15
N ASN A 68 -10.29 7.50 -9.02
CA ASN A 68 -9.83 8.23 -7.85
C ASN A 68 -9.90 7.38 -6.59
N ILE A 69 -8.91 7.55 -5.72
CA ILE A 69 -8.92 7.06 -4.35
C ILE A 69 -8.55 8.20 -3.42
N SER A 70 -9.31 8.38 -2.35
CA SER A 70 -9.09 9.45 -1.39
C SER A 70 -9.42 9.01 0.03
N VAL A 71 -8.88 9.71 0.99
CA VAL A 71 -9.20 9.59 2.42
C VAL A 71 -9.86 10.88 2.90
N ASN A 72 -10.86 10.78 3.75
CA ASN A 72 -11.55 11.93 4.32
C ASN A 72 -10.74 12.55 5.49
N LEU A 73 -9.54 13.03 5.16
CA LEU A 73 -8.63 13.76 6.03
C LEU A 73 -8.17 15.02 5.32
N THR A 74 -7.96 16.09 6.09
CA THR A 74 -7.37 17.32 5.57
C THR A 74 -5.85 17.15 5.37
N ASP A 75 -5.26 18.01 4.56
CA ASP A 75 -3.81 18.03 4.37
C ASP A 75 -3.07 18.33 5.69
N ASP A 76 -3.66 19.15 6.56
CA ASP A 76 -3.09 19.45 7.89
C ASP A 76 -3.11 18.23 8.82
N GLU A 77 -4.18 17.44 8.80
CA GLU A 77 -4.26 16.18 9.55
C GLU A 77 -3.24 15.15 9.06
N LEU A 78 -3.11 14.99 7.74
CA LEU A 78 -2.10 14.12 7.16
C LEU A 78 -0.68 14.60 7.50
N ALA A 79 -0.43 15.91 7.44
CA ALA A 79 0.86 16.50 7.82
C ALA A 79 1.19 16.26 9.30
N ALA A 80 0.21 16.38 10.19
CA ALA A 80 0.38 16.11 11.62
C ALA A 80 0.70 14.64 11.89
N ARG A 81 -0.01 13.70 11.23
CA ARG A 81 0.28 12.27 11.32
C ARG A 81 1.68 11.95 10.76
N LYS A 82 2.05 12.56 9.64
CA LYS A 82 3.38 12.40 9.03
C LYS A 82 4.49 12.89 9.96
N ALA A 83 4.29 13.98 10.68
CA ALA A 83 5.27 14.51 11.63
C ALA A 83 5.55 13.53 12.79
N ASN A 84 4.58 12.69 13.15
CA ASN A 84 4.69 11.67 14.20
C ASN A 84 5.08 10.29 13.65
N TRP A 85 5.07 10.11 12.33
CA TRP A 85 5.42 8.84 11.71
C TRP A 85 6.92 8.55 11.87
N GLN A 86 7.24 7.30 12.17
CA GLN A 86 8.60 6.81 12.25
C GLN A 86 8.85 5.74 11.17
N PRO A 87 10.01 5.75 10.50
CA PRO A 87 10.38 4.70 9.57
C PRO A 87 10.32 3.33 10.23
N TYR A 88 9.86 2.33 9.49
CA TYR A 88 9.85 0.95 9.95
C TYR A 88 11.27 0.43 10.12
N GLU A 89 11.52 -0.30 11.21
CA GLU A 89 12.77 -1.01 11.41
C GLU A 89 12.99 -2.04 10.29
N PRO A 90 14.16 -2.02 9.63
CA PRO A 90 14.47 -2.97 8.57
C PRO A 90 14.42 -4.41 9.08
N ARG A 91 13.56 -5.25 8.49
CA ARG A 91 13.54 -6.68 8.81
C ARG A 91 14.84 -7.40 8.43
N TYR A 92 15.52 -6.92 7.38
CA TYR A 92 16.76 -7.46 6.87
C TYR A 92 17.81 -6.34 6.77
N THR A 93 18.91 -6.48 7.49
CA THR A 93 20.00 -5.48 7.55
C THR A 93 21.19 -5.84 6.67
N ARG A 94 21.15 -7.03 6.04
CA ARG A 94 22.21 -7.53 5.14
C ARG A 94 21.64 -8.50 4.10
N GLY A 95 22.43 -8.77 3.06
CA GLY A 95 22.07 -9.70 2.00
C GLY A 95 21.23 -9.07 0.90
N VAL A 96 20.65 -9.89 0.03
CA VAL A 96 19.94 -9.44 -1.17
C VAL A 96 18.70 -8.61 -0.85
N LEU A 97 17.96 -8.96 0.21
CA LEU A 97 16.75 -8.22 0.58
C LEU A 97 17.06 -6.84 1.17
N ALA A 98 18.17 -6.71 1.90
CA ALA A 98 18.65 -5.40 2.36
C ALA A 98 19.07 -4.52 1.19
N LYS A 99 19.78 -5.07 0.20
CA LYS A 99 20.15 -4.36 -1.03
C LYS A 99 18.89 -3.93 -1.81
N TYR A 100 17.93 -4.83 -1.96
CA TYR A 100 16.67 -4.52 -2.62
C TYR A 100 15.97 -3.35 -1.93
N ALA A 101 15.78 -3.42 -0.61
CA ALA A 101 15.10 -2.36 0.16
C ALA A 101 15.80 -1.00 0.05
N HIS A 102 17.13 -0.99 -0.12
CA HIS A 102 17.93 0.23 -0.26
C HIS A 102 17.85 0.84 -1.66
N HIS A 103 17.80 0.01 -2.71
CA HIS A 103 17.92 0.47 -4.10
C HIS A 103 16.58 0.57 -4.84
N VAL A 104 15.55 -0.15 -4.39
CA VAL A 104 14.28 -0.20 -5.12
C VAL A 104 13.62 1.18 -5.19
N THR A 105 13.19 1.56 -6.38
CA THR A 105 12.38 2.76 -6.60
C THR A 105 10.92 2.49 -6.29
N SER A 106 10.09 3.54 -6.25
CA SER A 106 8.64 3.41 -6.13
C SER A 106 8.05 2.59 -7.28
N ALA A 107 6.96 1.88 -7.02
CA ALA A 107 6.21 1.16 -8.05
C ALA A 107 5.72 2.11 -9.16
N SER A 108 5.43 3.37 -8.85
CA SER A 108 5.08 4.40 -9.84
C SER A 108 6.17 4.69 -10.88
N THR A 109 7.42 4.33 -10.58
CA THR A 109 8.57 4.45 -11.47
C THR A 109 9.18 3.10 -11.86
N GLY A 110 8.44 2.02 -11.66
CA GLY A 110 8.78 0.69 -12.14
C GLY A 110 9.39 -0.25 -11.10
N ALA A 111 9.57 0.17 -9.84
CA ALA A 111 10.19 -0.63 -8.78
C ALA A 111 11.54 -1.23 -9.22
N VAL A 112 12.36 -0.44 -9.91
CA VAL A 112 13.67 -0.87 -10.43
C VAL A 112 14.76 -0.66 -9.38
N THR A 113 15.86 -1.40 -9.51
CA THR A 113 16.99 -1.36 -8.57
C THR A 113 18.28 -0.83 -9.19
N ASP A 114 18.24 -0.42 -10.45
CA ASP A 114 19.38 0.02 -11.26
C ASP A 114 19.33 1.51 -11.63
N LYS A 115 18.51 2.28 -10.92
CA LYS A 115 18.47 3.73 -11.08
C LYS A 115 19.57 4.36 -10.24
N PHE A 116 20.55 4.96 -10.92
CA PHE A 116 21.69 5.68 -10.34
C PHE A 116 21.53 7.19 -10.50
#